data_37bf53e1b71766e3f51cbf690626fb15
#
_entry.id   37bf53e1b71766e3f51cbf690626fb15
#
_cell.length_a   1.000
_cell.length_b   1.000
_cell.length_c   1.000
_cell.angle_alpha   90.00
_cell.angle_beta   90.00
_cell.angle_gamma   90.00
#
_symmetry.space_group_name_H-M   'P 1'
#
loop_
_entity.id
_entity.type
_entity.pdbx_description
1 polymer ?
#
loop_
_entity_poly.entity_id
_entity_poly.type
_entity_poly.pdbx_seq_one_letter_code
_entity_poly.pdbx_strand_id
1 'polypeptide(L)'
;MTVTNQFAAHVGLDWADKKHDVCVQFKNGERVFDVIEHTAEALDAWLTELHQKVKGRIAIALELKKGPVVYALQKYPFITVFPVHALSLARYRQAFSPSGAKDDPQDAELALELMLRYPQKIKAIEPDNADIRLLQQLVEQRRQFDLLPVD
;
A
#
# COMPACT_ATOMS: atom_id res chain seq x y z
N MET A 1 14.88 -15.15 -10.91
CA MET A 1 14.58 -14.70 -9.51
C MET A 1 13.24 -13.98 -9.50
N THR A 2 12.34 -14.42 -8.66
CA THR A 2 11.02 -13.78 -8.57
C THR A 2 11.10 -12.53 -7.71
N VAL A 3 10.20 -11.56 -7.97
CA VAL A 3 10.14 -10.32 -7.20
C VAL A 3 9.98 -10.60 -5.69
N THR A 4 9.23 -11.64 -5.35
CA THR A 4 8.95 -12.01 -3.96
C THR A 4 10.20 -12.33 -3.15
N ASN A 5 11.28 -12.78 -3.79
CA ASN A 5 12.51 -13.13 -3.09
C ASN A 5 13.33 -11.93 -2.66
N GLN A 6 13.00 -10.72 -3.15
CA GLN A 6 13.74 -9.51 -2.84
C GLN A 6 13.29 -8.83 -1.55
N PHE A 7 12.16 -9.24 -1.00
CA PHE A 7 11.53 -8.53 0.12
C PHE A 7 11.49 -9.38 1.38
N ALA A 8 11.74 -8.73 2.50
CA ALA A 8 11.65 -9.37 3.82
C ALA A 8 10.21 -9.56 4.27
N ALA A 9 9.30 -8.72 3.77
CA ALA A 9 7.87 -8.85 4.05
C ALA A 9 7.06 -8.27 2.89
N HIS A 10 5.84 -8.75 2.74
CA HIS A 10 4.88 -8.26 1.77
C HIS A 10 3.65 -7.79 2.51
N VAL A 11 3.13 -6.62 2.14
CA VAL A 11 2.01 -5.98 2.83
C VAL A 11 0.93 -5.65 1.83
N GLY A 12 -0.31 -6.02 2.14
CA GLY A 12 -1.49 -5.47 1.47
C GLY A 12 -2.06 -4.36 2.34
N LEU A 13 -2.37 -3.23 1.74
CA LEU A 13 -2.83 -2.05 2.45
C LEU A 13 -4.13 -1.55 1.84
N ASP A 14 -5.16 -1.44 2.68
CA ASP A 14 -6.43 -0.81 2.31
C ASP A 14 -6.50 0.57 2.98
N TRP A 15 -6.19 1.60 2.21
CA TRP A 15 -6.12 2.98 2.71
C TRP A 15 -7.51 3.59 2.77
N ALA A 16 -7.90 4.05 3.94
CA ALA A 16 -9.23 4.63 4.17
C ALA A 16 -9.10 5.97 4.91
N ASP A 17 -10.24 6.62 5.17
CA ASP A 17 -10.25 7.98 5.71
C ASP A 17 -9.88 8.07 7.19
N LYS A 18 -10.23 7.04 7.96
CA LYS A 18 -10.05 7.08 9.41
C LYS A 18 -8.99 6.12 9.91
N LYS A 19 -8.90 4.97 9.28
CA LYS A 19 -7.93 3.94 9.63
C LYS A 19 -7.63 3.12 8.40
N HIS A 20 -6.52 2.41 8.42
CA HIS A 20 -6.07 1.60 7.29
C HIS A 20 -5.92 0.16 7.73
N ASP A 21 -6.52 -0.74 6.98
CA ASP A 21 -6.36 -2.17 7.25
C ASP A 21 -5.14 -2.70 6.51
N VAL A 22 -4.36 -3.54 7.17
CA VAL A 22 -3.17 -4.13 6.58
C VAL A 22 -3.15 -5.64 6.80
N CYS A 23 -2.57 -6.33 5.82
CA CYS A 23 -2.27 -7.75 5.92
C CYS A 23 -0.80 -7.94 5.58
N VAL A 24 -0.03 -8.45 6.52
CA VAL A 24 1.41 -8.64 6.37
C VAL A 24 1.71 -10.12 6.20
N GLN A 25 2.48 -10.47 5.16
CA GLN A 25 2.98 -11.83 5.02
C GLN A 25 4.49 -11.83 5.20
N PHE A 26 4.95 -12.61 6.15
CA PHE A 26 6.38 -12.78 6.43
C PHE A 26 6.98 -13.88 5.55
N LYS A 27 8.31 -13.96 5.54
CA LYS A 27 9.01 -14.95 4.69
C LYS A 27 8.62 -16.39 4.97
N ASN A 28 8.23 -16.69 6.22
CA ASN A 28 7.79 -18.05 6.58
C ASN A 28 6.36 -18.35 6.12
N GLY A 29 5.69 -17.41 5.47
CA GLY A 29 4.31 -17.57 5.00
C GLY A 29 3.25 -17.16 5.99
N GLU A 30 3.62 -16.83 7.21
CA GLU A 30 2.67 -16.38 8.22
C GLU A 30 2.07 -15.04 7.84
N ARG A 31 0.75 -14.90 8.02
CA ARG A 31 0.02 -13.66 7.78
C ARG A 31 -0.53 -13.09 9.08
N VAL A 32 -0.41 -11.77 9.20
CA VAL A 32 -0.90 -11.04 10.37
C VAL A 32 -1.74 -9.87 9.86
N PHE A 33 -2.92 -9.68 10.44
CA PHE A 33 -3.77 -8.54 10.15
C PHE A 33 -3.56 -7.47 11.21
N ASP A 34 -3.59 -6.21 10.79
CA ASP A 34 -3.41 -5.09 11.72
C ASP A 34 -4.16 -3.87 11.19
N VAL A 35 -4.21 -2.82 11.99
CA VAL A 35 -4.88 -1.57 11.66
C VAL A 35 -3.94 -0.43 12.00
N ILE A 36 -3.84 0.55 11.07
CA ILE A 36 -3.05 1.76 11.28
C ILE A 36 -4.01 2.95 11.36
N GLU A 37 -3.91 3.76 12.39
CA GLU A 37 -4.68 4.99 12.49
C GLU A 37 -4.26 5.97 11.40
N HIS A 38 -5.19 6.82 10.94
CA HIS A 38 -4.94 7.78 9.87
C HIS A 38 -4.20 9.01 10.42
N THR A 39 -2.97 8.82 10.85
CA THR A 39 -2.06 9.90 11.24
C THR A 39 -0.66 9.59 10.72
N ALA A 40 0.11 10.65 10.46
CA ALA A 40 1.49 10.49 10.00
C ALA A 40 2.31 9.73 11.05
N GLU A 41 2.08 10.02 12.33
CA GLU A 41 2.79 9.41 13.44
C GLU A 41 2.51 7.92 13.54
N ALA A 42 1.25 7.52 13.38
CA ALA A 42 0.87 6.10 13.44
C ALA A 42 1.46 5.32 12.27
N LEU A 43 1.40 5.90 11.07
CA LEU A 43 1.99 5.27 9.89
C LEU A 43 3.49 5.11 10.06
N ASP A 44 4.18 6.15 10.49
CA ASP A 44 5.63 6.12 10.69
C ASP A 44 6.02 5.07 11.75
N ALA A 45 5.31 5.04 12.86
CA ALA A 45 5.58 4.08 13.93
C ALA A 45 5.38 2.64 13.43
N TRP A 46 4.30 2.39 12.69
CA TRP A 46 4.00 1.06 12.19
C TRP A 46 5.05 0.57 11.19
N LEU A 47 5.42 1.43 10.23
CA LEU A 47 6.40 1.08 9.21
C LEU A 47 7.79 0.87 9.82
N THR A 48 8.19 1.75 10.72
CA THR A 48 9.49 1.66 11.40
C THR A 48 9.58 0.38 12.23
N GLU A 49 8.53 0.06 12.97
CA GLU A 49 8.47 -1.15 13.79
C GLU A 49 8.55 -2.40 12.93
N LEU A 50 7.80 -2.44 11.82
CA LEU A 50 7.85 -3.58 10.90
C LEU A 50 9.26 -3.73 10.31
N HIS A 51 9.86 -2.62 9.88
CA HIS A 51 11.21 -2.65 9.33
C HIS A 51 12.24 -3.17 10.33
N GLN A 52 12.14 -2.75 11.58
CA GLN A 52 13.02 -3.25 12.62
C GLN A 52 12.85 -4.75 12.85
N LYS A 53 11.62 -5.23 12.72
CA LYS A 53 11.31 -6.65 12.91
C LYS A 53 11.85 -7.51 11.78
N VAL A 54 11.67 -7.08 10.52
CA VAL A 54 12.04 -7.91 9.36
C VAL A 54 13.44 -7.60 8.83
N LYS A 55 13.99 -6.43 9.13
CA LYS A 55 15.36 -6.02 8.80
C LYS A 55 15.65 -6.13 7.31
N GLY A 56 14.73 -5.68 6.48
CA GLY A 56 14.90 -5.74 5.03
C GLY A 56 13.85 -4.91 4.32
N ARG A 57 13.86 -5.01 3.00
CA ARG A 57 12.92 -4.27 2.17
C ARG A 57 11.52 -4.82 2.32
N ILE A 58 10.54 -3.92 2.21
CA ILE A 58 9.13 -4.24 2.36
C ILE A 58 8.39 -3.84 1.08
N ALA A 59 7.63 -4.78 0.52
CA ALA A 59 6.75 -4.52 -0.61
C ALA A 59 5.35 -4.21 -0.10
N ILE A 60 4.76 -3.12 -0.57
CA ILE A 60 3.40 -2.74 -0.17
C ILE A 60 2.52 -2.64 -1.41
N ALA A 61 1.48 -3.45 -1.46
CA ALA A 61 0.46 -3.40 -2.50
C ALA A 61 -0.74 -2.63 -1.97
N LEU A 62 -1.24 -1.69 -2.77
CA LEU A 62 -2.43 -0.93 -2.41
C LEU A 62 -3.15 -0.48 -3.67
N GLU A 63 -4.46 -0.27 -3.54
CA GLU A 63 -5.25 0.29 -4.62
C GLU A 63 -4.77 1.70 -4.92
N LEU A 64 -4.49 1.97 -6.20
CA LEU A 64 -4.05 3.30 -6.62
C LEU A 64 -5.24 4.25 -6.60
N LYS A 65 -5.26 5.13 -5.61
CA LYS A 65 -6.28 6.16 -5.44
C LYS A 65 -5.61 7.53 -5.50
N LYS A 66 -6.39 8.56 -5.81
CA LYS A 66 -5.90 9.93 -5.73
C LYS A 66 -5.62 10.27 -4.26
N GLY A 67 -4.44 10.82 -3.99
CA GLY A 67 -4.09 11.24 -2.65
C GLY A 67 -2.63 11.07 -2.33
N PRO A 68 -2.23 11.44 -1.10
CA PRO A 68 -0.84 11.50 -0.71
C PRO A 68 -0.22 10.18 -0.25
N VAL A 69 -0.99 9.08 -0.23
CA VAL A 69 -0.52 7.83 0.37
C VAL A 69 0.73 7.28 -0.31
N VAL A 70 0.75 7.28 -1.65
CA VAL A 70 1.92 6.77 -2.39
C VAL A 70 3.13 7.63 -2.08
N TYR A 71 2.96 8.96 -2.09
CA TYR A 71 4.04 9.89 -1.77
C TYR A 71 4.56 9.67 -0.35
N ALA A 72 3.65 9.48 0.61
CA ALA A 72 4.03 9.24 2.00
C ALA A 72 4.85 7.96 2.14
N LEU A 73 4.47 6.90 1.43
CA LEU A 73 5.19 5.62 1.48
C LEU A 73 6.55 5.71 0.78
N GLN A 74 6.65 6.50 -0.28
CA GLN A 74 7.90 6.65 -1.03
C GLN A 74 9.00 7.38 -0.25
N LYS A 75 8.67 8.01 0.86
CA LYS A 75 9.67 8.63 1.73
C LYS A 75 10.62 7.61 2.37
N TYR A 76 10.18 6.36 2.47
CA TYR A 76 10.95 5.33 3.16
C TYR A 76 11.78 4.54 2.16
N PRO A 77 13.12 4.56 2.28
CA PRO A 77 13.98 3.87 1.29
C PRO A 77 13.82 2.35 1.30
N PHE A 78 13.30 1.79 2.38
CA PHE A 78 13.08 0.34 2.45
C PHE A 78 11.72 -0.10 1.93
N ILE A 79 10.87 0.84 1.46
CA ILE A 79 9.54 0.53 0.95
C ILE A 79 9.53 0.57 -0.57
N THR A 80 8.94 -0.43 -1.19
CA THR A 80 8.62 -0.46 -2.62
C THR A 80 7.11 -0.58 -2.77
N VAL A 81 6.49 0.34 -3.51
CA VAL A 81 5.04 0.41 -3.68
C VAL A 81 4.64 -0.29 -4.97
N PHE A 82 3.66 -1.18 -4.86
CA PHE A 82 3.08 -1.89 -6.00
C PHE A 82 1.60 -1.48 -6.11
N PRO A 83 1.27 -0.57 -7.03
CA PRO A 83 -0.12 -0.12 -7.18
C PRO A 83 -0.98 -1.20 -7.82
N VAL A 84 -2.19 -1.36 -7.32
CA VAL A 84 -3.17 -2.29 -7.86
C VAL A 84 -4.35 -1.50 -8.41
N HIS A 85 -4.79 -1.83 -9.62
CA HIS A 85 -5.95 -1.16 -10.20
C HIS A 85 -7.24 -1.57 -9.51
N ALA A 86 -8.12 -0.59 -9.30
CA ALA A 86 -9.40 -0.82 -8.63
C ALA A 86 -10.23 -1.91 -9.33
N LEU A 87 -10.21 -1.93 -10.67
CA LEU A 87 -10.96 -2.91 -11.43
C LEU A 87 -10.42 -4.33 -11.21
N SER A 88 -9.10 -4.49 -11.18
CA SER A 88 -8.48 -5.78 -10.91
C SER A 88 -8.83 -6.28 -9.51
N LEU A 89 -8.80 -5.37 -8.54
CA LEU A 89 -9.15 -5.70 -7.16
C LEU A 89 -10.62 -6.13 -7.04
N ALA A 90 -11.51 -5.40 -7.71
CA ALA A 90 -12.93 -5.72 -7.72
C ALA A 90 -13.21 -7.09 -8.35
N ARG A 91 -12.56 -7.38 -9.47
CA ARG A 91 -12.71 -8.68 -10.13
C ARG A 91 -12.21 -9.82 -9.26
N TYR A 92 -11.07 -9.62 -8.61
CA TYR A 92 -10.50 -10.62 -7.73
C TYR A 92 -11.42 -10.85 -6.52
N ARG A 93 -11.98 -9.77 -5.97
CA ARG A 93 -12.93 -9.86 -4.86
C ARG A 93 -14.14 -10.73 -5.23
N GLN A 94 -14.68 -10.56 -6.43
CA GLN A 94 -15.82 -11.36 -6.90
C GLN A 94 -15.47 -12.85 -6.97
N ALA A 95 -14.25 -13.18 -7.35
CA ALA A 95 -13.80 -14.57 -7.44
C ALA A 95 -13.72 -15.23 -6.06
N PHE A 96 -13.38 -14.45 -5.03
CA PHE A 96 -13.21 -14.99 -3.68
C PHE A 96 -14.42 -14.77 -2.77
N SER A 97 -15.27 -13.81 -3.12
CA SER A 97 -16.49 -13.52 -2.37
C SER A 97 -17.63 -13.32 -3.36
N PRO A 98 -18.39 -14.36 -3.70
CA PRO A 98 -19.46 -14.26 -4.70
C PRO A 98 -20.49 -13.19 -4.39
N SER A 99 -20.71 -12.86 -3.12
CA SER A 99 -21.63 -11.79 -2.73
C SER A 99 -21.14 -10.41 -3.14
N GLY A 100 -19.83 -10.27 -3.42
CA GLY A 100 -19.23 -8.98 -3.73
C GLY A 100 -19.18 -8.03 -2.55
N ALA A 101 -19.49 -8.51 -1.36
CA ALA A 101 -19.49 -7.66 -0.16
C ALA A 101 -18.09 -7.15 0.14
N LYS A 102 -18.01 -5.86 0.43
CA LYS A 102 -16.74 -5.24 0.80
C LYS A 102 -16.48 -5.51 2.29
N ASP A 103 -15.30 -6.04 2.56
CA ASP A 103 -14.81 -6.29 3.91
C ASP A 103 -13.38 -5.76 3.97
N ASP A 104 -13.14 -4.73 4.80
CA ASP A 104 -11.87 -4.01 4.82
C ASP A 104 -10.65 -4.90 5.05
N PRO A 105 -10.65 -5.82 6.05
CA PRO A 105 -9.50 -6.73 6.19
C PRO A 105 -9.30 -7.63 4.97
N GLN A 106 -10.40 -8.07 4.34
CA GLN A 106 -10.33 -8.88 3.14
C GLN A 106 -9.74 -8.09 1.97
N ASP A 107 -10.07 -6.80 1.85
CA ASP A 107 -9.53 -5.98 0.77
C ASP A 107 -8.02 -5.82 0.88
N ALA A 108 -7.49 -5.68 2.08
CA ALA A 108 -6.05 -5.64 2.30
C ALA A 108 -5.40 -6.96 1.89
N GLU A 109 -6.00 -8.08 2.26
CA GLU A 109 -5.50 -9.40 1.88
C GLU A 109 -5.57 -9.61 0.37
N LEU A 110 -6.62 -9.13 -0.29
CA LEU A 110 -6.76 -9.26 -1.75
C LEU A 110 -5.66 -8.48 -2.47
N ALA A 111 -5.31 -7.29 -2.00
CA ALA A 111 -4.21 -6.53 -2.59
C ALA A 111 -2.90 -7.29 -2.45
N LEU A 112 -2.66 -7.88 -1.28
CA LEU A 112 -1.49 -8.71 -1.03
C LEU A 112 -1.47 -9.92 -1.99
N GLU A 113 -2.58 -10.61 -2.13
CA GLU A 113 -2.70 -11.79 -3.00
C GLU A 113 -2.41 -11.45 -4.45
N LEU A 114 -2.95 -10.32 -4.94
CA LEU A 114 -2.71 -9.90 -6.32
C LEU A 114 -1.22 -9.67 -6.57
N MET A 115 -0.54 -9.03 -5.63
CA MET A 115 0.89 -8.77 -5.74
C MET A 115 1.70 -10.07 -5.76
N LEU A 116 1.33 -11.02 -4.91
CA LEU A 116 2.06 -12.28 -4.79
C LEU A 116 1.80 -13.22 -5.97
N ARG A 117 0.56 -13.26 -6.46
CA ARG A 117 0.17 -14.20 -7.51
C ARG A 117 0.43 -13.71 -8.92
N TYR A 118 0.43 -12.39 -9.13
CA TYR A 118 0.59 -11.80 -10.46
C TYR A 118 1.71 -10.77 -10.52
N PRO A 119 2.94 -11.15 -10.13
CA PRO A 119 4.05 -10.19 -10.09
C PRO A 119 4.41 -9.63 -11.46
N GLN A 120 4.08 -10.34 -12.54
CA GLN A 120 4.35 -9.87 -13.90
C GLN A 120 3.39 -8.75 -14.33
N LYS A 121 2.19 -8.68 -13.72
CA LYS A 121 1.17 -7.71 -14.07
C LYS A 121 1.17 -6.49 -13.17
N ILE A 122 1.69 -6.63 -11.96
CA ILE A 122 1.70 -5.55 -10.97
C ILE A 122 3.14 -5.10 -10.82
N LYS A 123 3.42 -3.87 -11.30
CA LYS A 123 4.77 -3.34 -11.34
C LYS A 123 4.97 -2.30 -10.26
N ALA A 124 6.17 -2.29 -9.70
CA ALA A 124 6.56 -1.29 -8.72
C ALA A 124 6.57 0.10 -9.33
N ILE A 125 6.23 1.10 -8.52
CA ILE A 125 6.36 2.50 -8.91
C ILE A 125 7.82 2.88 -8.78
N GLU A 126 8.41 3.38 -9.87
CA GLU A 126 9.80 3.84 -9.86
C GLU A 126 9.87 5.27 -9.32
N PRO A 127 10.85 5.58 -8.46
CA PRO A 127 10.96 6.92 -7.88
C PRO A 127 11.12 8.03 -8.91
N ASP A 128 11.76 7.75 -10.05
CA ASP A 128 11.98 8.73 -11.10
C ASP A 128 10.94 8.68 -12.22
N ASN A 129 9.88 7.92 -12.02
CA ASN A 129 8.81 7.79 -13.00
C ASN A 129 8.04 9.11 -13.12
N ALA A 130 7.68 9.50 -14.37
CA ALA A 130 6.94 10.73 -14.62
C ALA A 130 5.59 10.75 -13.89
N ASP A 131 4.94 9.60 -13.79
CA ASP A 131 3.67 9.50 -13.08
C ASP A 131 3.83 9.80 -11.59
N ILE A 132 4.93 9.36 -11.00
CA ILE A 132 5.24 9.66 -9.60
C ILE A 132 5.49 11.14 -9.42
N ARG A 133 6.23 11.77 -10.34
CA ARG A 133 6.47 13.21 -10.27
C ARG A 133 5.16 13.99 -10.37
N LEU A 134 4.28 13.59 -11.26
CA LEU A 134 2.98 14.23 -11.40
C LEU A 134 2.17 14.07 -10.11
N LEU A 135 2.16 12.88 -9.55
CA LEU A 135 1.46 12.61 -8.30
C LEU A 135 2.03 13.47 -7.17
N GLN A 136 3.36 13.60 -7.10
CA GLN A 136 4.01 14.44 -6.10
C GLN A 136 3.61 15.91 -6.26
N GLN A 137 3.53 16.40 -7.50
CA GLN A 137 3.09 17.76 -7.77
C GLN A 137 1.65 17.99 -7.32
N LEU A 138 0.78 17.05 -7.59
CA LEU A 138 -0.62 17.15 -7.19
C LEU A 138 -0.77 17.15 -5.67
N VAL A 139 -0.01 16.32 -4.99
CA VAL A 139 0.00 16.26 -3.54
C VAL A 139 0.51 17.58 -2.96
N GLU A 140 1.57 18.13 -3.54
CA GLU A 140 2.13 19.40 -3.06
C GLU A 140 1.17 20.57 -3.26
N GLN A 141 0.50 20.62 -4.40
CA GLN A 141 -0.51 21.65 -4.66
C GLN A 141 -1.65 21.57 -3.64
N ARG A 142 -2.13 20.37 -3.37
CA ARG A 142 -3.19 20.17 -2.39
C ARG A 142 -2.73 20.56 -0.99
N ARG A 143 -1.51 20.21 -0.65
CA ARG A 143 -0.91 20.54 0.64
C ARG A 143 -0.83 22.05 0.85
N GLN A 144 -0.39 22.77 -0.19
CA GLN A 144 -0.34 24.23 -0.15
C GLN A 144 -1.73 24.83 0.01
N PHE A 145 -2.71 24.27 -0.71
CA PHE A 145 -4.09 24.69 -0.59
C PHE A 145 -4.63 24.51 0.84
N ASP A 146 -4.34 23.36 1.44
CA ASP A 146 -4.79 23.03 2.79
C ASP A 146 -4.14 23.92 3.85
N LEU A 147 -3.00 24.54 3.53
CA LEU A 147 -2.30 25.44 4.44
C LEU A 147 -2.82 26.89 4.36
N LEU A 148 -3.68 27.20 3.40
CA LEU A 148 -4.24 28.54 3.30
C LEU A 148 -5.19 28.80 4.45
N PRO A 149 -5.26 30.06 4.94
CA PRO A 149 -6.19 30.39 6.02
C PRO A 149 -7.63 30.07 5.61
N VAL A 150 -8.36 29.52 6.56
CA VAL A 150 -9.79 29.25 6.37
C VAL A 150 -10.52 30.40 7.04
N ASP A 151 -11.17 31.21 6.23
CA ASP A 151 -11.94 32.36 6.74
C ASP A 151 -13.39 31.96 6.99
#